data_58743bed92cb605ce85e472c45455ff6
#
_entry.id   58743bed92cb605ce85e472c45455ff6
#
_cell.length_a   1.000
_cell.length_b   1.000
_cell.length_c   1.000
_cell.angle_alpha   90.00
_cell.angle_beta   90.00
_cell.angle_gamma   90.00
#
_symmetry.space_group_name_H-M   'P 1'
#
loop_
_entity.id
_entity.type
_entity.pdbx_description
1 polymer ?
#
loop_
_entity_poly.entity_id
_entity_poly.type
_entity_poly.pdbx_seq_one_letter_code
_entity_poly.pdbx_strand_id
1 'polypeptide(L)'
;NIINVNSDAKYKDLAALNGSNANQIAIARILKAYYFWIVTDYWGDVPYSQSLKGNSDIAYDKQSAIYPALIAELKAAVAQFDAGITVKGDIIYSGNTTKWTKFANSLRMMMALRLSKVDAAAGKAEFAAALATGSFIDASADNFTVNYPGGAFNNPWFSNYLTRKDQGVASFVTGMQTANADPRAAAFGSSSVGIPYGLTRDLATAFIGANPTWAYVLPASKRAANSPVIVLSSAQLKFARAEAAK
;
A
#
# COMPACT_ATOMS: atom_id res chain seq x y z
N ASN A 1 12.71 -7.51 11.12
CA ASN A 1 13.30 -7.47 12.21
C ASN A 1 13.36 -6.19 13.09
N ILE A 2 12.71 -5.03 12.68
CA ILE A 2 12.65 -3.82 13.48
C ILE A 2 12.06 -4.12 14.87
N ILE A 3 11.01 -4.92 14.96
CA ILE A 3 10.37 -5.30 16.24
C ILE A 3 11.40 -5.96 17.16
N ASN A 4 12.12 -6.97 16.67
CA ASN A 4 13.08 -7.70 17.49
C ASN A 4 14.22 -6.80 17.98
N VAL A 5 14.81 -6.00 17.09
CA VAL A 5 15.92 -5.09 17.44
C VAL A 5 15.49 -4.08 18.51
N ASN A 6 14.28 -3.56 18.41
CA ASN A 6 13.75 -2.59 19.37
C ASN A 6 13.32 -3.21 20.72
N SER A 7 13.10 -4.53 20.76
CA SER A 7 12.71 -5.28 21.97
C SER A 7 13.89 -5.97 22.65
N ASP A 8 14.98 -6.21 21.94
CA ASP A 8 16.15 -6.92 22.47
C ASP A 8 16.98 -6.01 23.36
N ALA A 9 17.24 -6.47 24.60
CA ALA A 9 18.02 -5.73 25.57
C ALA A 9 19.41 -5.27 25.09
N LYS A 10 20.01 -6.02 24.14
CA LYS A 10 21.33 -5.73 23.56
C LYS A 10 21.28 -4.55 22.57
N TYR A 11 20.16 -4.36 21.84
CA TYR A 11 20.09 -3.44 20.71
C TYR A 11 19.14 -2.27 20.90
N LYS A 12 18.18 -2.37 21.86
CA LYS A 12 17.11 -1.38 22.07
C LYS A 12 17.63 0.05 22.28
N ASP A 13 18.72 0.22 23.03
CA ASP A 13 19.26 1.54 23.35
C ASP A 13 19.90 2.18 22.12
N LEU A 14 20.54 1.39 21.27
CA LEU A 14 21.07 1.85 19.98
C LEU A 14 19.91 2.17 19.00
N ALA A 15 18.88 1.34 18.99
CA ALA A 15 17.69 1.58 18.16
C ALA A 15 16.95 2.85 18.57
N ALA A 16 16.91 3.18 19.86
CA ALA A 16 16.27 4.38 20.40
C ALA A 16 16.88 5.70 19.88
N LEU A 17 18.10 5.68 19.36
CA LEU A 17 18.71 6.83 18.67
C LEU A 17 17.95 7.25 17.41
N ASN A 18 17.16 6.34 16.82
CA ASN A 18 16.35 6.57 15.65
C ASN A 18 14.87 6.87 15.96
N GLY A 19 14.54 7.07 17.22
CA GLY A 19 13.18 7.37 17.69
C GLY A 19 12.75 6.42 18.80
N SER A 20 11.61 6.72 19.46
CA SER A 20 11.05 5.85 20.50
C SER A 20 10.94 4.39 20.01
N ASN A 21 11.44 3.44 20.81
CA ASN A 21 11.32 2.01 20.51
C ASN A 21 9.85 1.60 20.36
N ALA A 22 8.96 2.12 21.22
CA ALA A 22 7.54 1.84 21.15
C ALA A 22 6.94 2.29 19.81
N ASN A 23 7.28 3.50 19.35
CA ASN A 23 6.80 4.04 18.06
C ASN A 23 7.37 3.29 16.86
N GLN A 24 8.66 2.91 16.89
CA GLN A 24 9.28 2.09 15.84
C GLN A 24 8.60 0.72 15.75
N ILE A 25 8.33 0.07 16.89
CA ILE A 25 7.62 -1.21 16.94
C ILE A 25 6.19 -1.04 16.43
N ALA A 26 5.45 -0.02 16.87
CA ALA A 26 4.07 0.22 16.45
C ALA A 26 3.97 0.40 14.93
N ILE A 27 4.83 1.21 14.33
CA ILE A 27 4.89 1.39 12.86
C ILE A 27 5.17 0.05 12.16
N ALA A 28 6.15 -0.71 12.65
CA ALA A 28 6.50 -2.00 12.06
C ALA A 28 5.36 -3.02 12.16
N ARG A 29 4.59 -3.01 13.26
CA ARG A 29 3.39 -3.84 13.46
C ARG A 29 2.27 -3.47 12.48
N ILE A 30 2.03 -2.17 12.28
CA ILE A 30 1.03 -1.68 11.32
C ILE A 30 1.41 -2.12 9.90
N LEU A 31 2.67 -1.94 9.49
CA LEU A 31 3.15 -2.38 8.18
C LEU A 31 3.09 -3.91 8.02
N LYS A 32 3.46 -4.66 9.06
CA LYS A 32 3.32 -6.11 9.07
C LYS A 32 1.87 -6.53 8.85
N ALA A 33 0.93 -5.91 9.57
CA ALA A 33 -0.50 -6.20 9.41
C ALA A 33 -0.98 -5.87 7.98
N TYR A 34 -0.56 -4.75 7.41
CA TYR A 34 -0.86 -4.36 6.04
C TYR A 34 -0.37 -5.40 5.02
N TYR A 35 0.89 -5.84 5.13
CA TYR A 35 1.44 -6.83 4.20
C TYR A 35 0.77 -8.20 4.34
N PHE A 36 0.51 -8.68 5.55
CA PHE A 36 -0.20 -9.94 5.74
C PHE A 36 -1.65 -9.89 5.28
N TRP A 37 -2.31 -8.73 5.40
CA TRP A 37 -3.63 -8.54 4.80
C TRP A 37 -3.59 -8.72 3.28
N ILE A 38 -2.65 -8.09 2.59
CA ILE A 38 -2.47 -8.27 1.14
C ILE A 38 -2.18 -9.75 0.81
N VAL A 39 -1.26 -10.37 1.54
CA VAL A 39 -0.87 -11.76 1.31
C VAL A 39 -2.06 -12.69 1.46
N THR A 40 -2.83 -12.59 2.54
CA THR A 40 -4.00 -13.46 2.74
C THR A 40 -5.14 -13.17 1.76
N ASP A 41 -5.30 -11.91 1.30
CA ASP A 41 -6.29 -11.55 0.27
C ASP A 41 -5.98 -12.19 -1.09
N TYR A 42 -4.68 -12.35 -1.44
CA TYR A 42 -4.27 -12.99 -2.69
C TYR A 42 -4.23 -14.51 -2.63
N TRP A 43 -3.85 -15.10 -1.49
CA TRP A 43 -3.57 -16.54 -1.38
C TRP A 43 -4.45 -17.29 -0.38
N GLY A 44 -5.36 -16.62 0.33
CA GLY A 44 -6.24 -17.24 1.33
C GLY A 44 -5.49 -17.65 2.60
N ASP A 45 -5.52 -18.94 2.92
CA ASP A 45 -4.79 -19.50 4.04
C ASP A 45 -3.28 -19.40 3.80
N VAL A 46 -2.54 -18.82 4.75
CA VAL A 46 -1.09 -18.58 4.64
C VAL A 46 -0.40 -18.76 5.99
N PRO A 47 0.91 -19.09 6.04
CA PRO A 47 1.68 -19.04 7.27
C PRO A 47 1.69 -17.63 7.86
N TYR A 48 1.07 -17.43 9.03
CA TYR A 48 0.99 -16.14 9.72
C TYR A 48 1.51 -16.19 11.14
N SER A 49 0.88 -16.98 12.01
CA SER A 49 1.16 -16.99 13.46
C SER A 49 2.58 -17.46 13.81
N GLN A 50 3.14 -18.34 13.01
CA GLN A 50 4.47 -18.91 13.18
C GLN A 50 5.48 -18.36 12.16
N SER A 51 5.06 -17.49 11.25
CA SER A 51 5.94 -16.91 10.24
C SER A 51 7.05 -16.04 10.85
N LEU A 52 8.16 -15.85 10.13
CA LEU A 52 9.27 -14.98 10.51
C LEU A 52 10.00 -15.37 11.81
N LYS A 53 9.79 -16.59 12.33
CA LYS A 53 10.43 -17.11 13.54
C LYS A 53 11.66 -17.97 13.26
N GLY A 54 11.98 -18.20 11.99
CA GLY A 54 13.12 -19.04 11.58
C GLY A 54 12.86 -20.55 11.64
N ASN A 55 11.60 -20.98 11.78
CA ASN A 55 11.22 -22.38 11.75
C ASN A 55 11.15 -22.88 10.29
N SER A 56 11.50 -24.14 10.08
CA SER A 56 11.45 -24.79 8.76
C SER A 56 10.09 -25.42 8.44
N ASP A 57 9.34 -25.81 9.46
CA ASP A 57 8.02 -26.44 9.34
C ASP A 57 6.97 -25.49 9.93
N ILE A 58 6.25 -24.79 9.06
CA ILE A 58 5.31 -23.73 9.42
C ILE A 58 3.92 -24.08 8.91
N ALA A 59 2.97 -24.23 9.83
CA ALA A 59 1.57 -24.48 9.50
C ALA A 59 0.92 -23.26 8.83
N TYR A 60 -0.04 -23.52 7.95
CA TYR A 60 -0.92 -22.50 7.38
C TYR A 60 -2.02 -22.15 8.36
N ASP A 61 -2.20 -20.86 8.62
CA ASP A 61 -3.34 -20.35 9.37
C ASP A 61 -4.52 -20.10 8.42
N LYS A 62 -5.72 -20.35 8.91
CA LYS A 62 -6.94 -20.05 8.15
C LYS A 62 -7.13 -18.55 7.97
N GLN A 63 -7.53 -18.09 6.79
CA GLN A 63 -7.84 -16.68 6.55
C GLN A 63 -8.86 -16.14 7.55
N SER A 64 -9.85 -16.95 7.94
CA SER A 64 -10.85 -16.62 8.97
C SER A 64 -10.26 -16.37 10.37
N ALA A 65 -9.07 -16.91 10.67
CA ALA A 65 -8.32 -16.64 11.90
C ALA A 65 -7.36 -15.45 11.72
N ILE A 66 -6.79 -15.29 10.53
CA ILE A 66 -5.84 -14.22 10.22
C ILE A 66 -6.50 -12.84 10.32
N TYR A 67 -7.68 -12.64 9.73
CA TYR A 67 -8.37 -11.35 9.71
C TYR A 67 -8.63 -10.76 11.11
N PRO A 68 -9.24 -11.50 12.07
CA PRO A 68 -9.39 -11.00 13.44
C PRO A 68 -8.04 -10.71 14.12
N ALA A 69 -7.03 -11.52 13.86
CA ALA A 69 -5.69 -11.32 14.43
C ALA A 69 -5.03 -10.04 13.90
N LEU A 70 -5.16 -9.74 12.59
CA LEU A 70 -4.65 -8.50 12.01
C LEU A 70 -5.36 -7.26 12.56
N ILE A 71 -6.68 -7.33 12.72
CA ILE A 71 -7.47 -6.25 13.31
C ILE A 71 -7.04 -6.00 14.77
N ALA A 72 -6.85 -7.06 15.56
CA ALA A 72 -6.35 -6.95 16.92
C ALA A 72 -4.93 -6.38 16.98
N GLU A 73 -4.06 -6.79 16.05
CA GLU A 73 -2.70 -6.29 15.92
C GLU A 73 -2.67 -4.79 15.62
N LEU A 74 -3.52 -4.30 14.72
CA LEU A 74 -3.65 -2.88 14.41
C LEU A 74 -4.11 -2.06 15.62
N LYS A 75 -5.10 -2.56 16.40
CA LYS A 75 -5.56 -1.93 17.63
C LYS A 75 -4.45 -1.83 18.66
N ALA A 76 -3.74 -2.93 18.88
CA ALA A 76 -2.63 -2.99 19.84
C ALA A 76 -1.44 -2.11 19.40
N ALA A 77 -1.14 -2.04 18.11
CA ALA A 77 -0.10 -1.18 17.58
C ALA A 77 -0.43 0.31 17.79
N VAL A 78 -1.67 0.72 17.56
CA VAL A 78 -2.12 2.10 17.82
C VAL A 78 -2.03 2.44 19.31
N ALA A 79 -2.42 1.54 20.20
CA ALA A 79 -2.32 1.73 21.65
C ALA A 79 -0.88 1.79 22.18
N GLN A 80 0.10 1.34 21.39
CA GLN A 80 1.51 1.33 21.76
C GLN A 80 2.21 2.66 21.51
N PHE A 81 1.66 3.55 20.69
CA PHE A 81 2.27 4.86 20.43
C PHE A 81 2.45 5.67 21.71
N ASP A 82 3.62 6.29 21.85
CA ASP A 82 3.96 7.18 22.93
C ASP A 82 4.37 8.58 22.44
N ALA A 83 4.56 9.51 23.35
CA ALA A 83 5.02 10.87 23.09
C ALA A 83 6.56 10.97 22.99
N GLY A 84 7.25 9.85 22.81
CA GLY A 84 8.70 9.80 22.75
C GLY A 84 9.27 10.43 21.47
N ILE A 85 10.58 10.25 21.29
CA ILE A 85 11.33 10.82 20.16
C ILE A 85 10.73 10.34 18.84
N THR A 86 10.51 11.28 17.91
CA THR A 86 10.00 11.03 16.56
C THR A 86 10.86 10.01 15.81
N VAL A 87 10.25 9.07 15.15
CA VAL A 87 10.91 8.04 14.35
C VAL A 87 11.57 8.68 13.12
N LYS A 88 12.88 8.50 13.00
CA LYS A 88 13.66 8.99 11.87
C LYS A 88 13.62 8.03 10.69
N GLY A 89 13.79 8.56 9.47
CA GLY A 89 13.85 7.76 8.26
C GLY A 89 12.47 7.22 7.77
N ASP A 90 11.38 7.61 8.41
CA ASP A 90 10.03 7.31 7.92
C ASP A 90 9.72 8.16 6.68
N ILE A 91 9.77 7.52 5.51
CA ILE A 91 9.50 8.15 4.20
C ILE A 91 8.00 8.29 3.89
N ILE A 92 7.12 7.86 4.80
CA ILE A 92 5.67 7.87 4.61
C ILE A 92 5.07 9.08 5.32
N TYR A 93 5.22 9.14 6.64
CA TYR A 93 4.62 10.16 7.48
C TYR A 93 5.61 10.95 8.33
N SER A 94 6.91 10.77 8.07
CA SER A 94 8.00 11.44 8.81
C SER A 94 7.90 11.24 10.33
N GLY A 95 7.50 10.04 10.76
CA GLY A 95 7.33 9.67 12.16
C GLY A 95 6.08 10.23 12.84
N ASN A 96 5.13 10.78 12.09
CA ASN A 96 3.88 11.32 12.64
C ASN A 96 2.94 10.19 13.09
N THR A 97 2.89 9.92 14.38
CA THR A 97 2.09 8.85 15.00
C THR A 97 0.59 9.02 14.80
N THR A 98 0.11 10.27 14.74
CA THR A 98 -1.31 10.56 14.44
C THR A 98 -1.69 10.10 13.04
N LYS A 99 -0.85 10.33 12.04
CA LYS A 99 -1.10 9.85 10.68
C LYS A 99 -0.97 8.32 10.58
N TRP A 100 -0.04 7.72 11.31
CA TRP A 100 0.05 6.26 11.41
C TRP A 100 -1.19 5.64 12.06
N THR A 101 -1.74 6.29 13.10
CA THR A 101 -3.02 5.91 13.72
C THR A 101 -4.18 5.99 12.72
N LYS A 102 -4.24 7.08 11.95
CA LYS A 102 -5.25 7.22 10.88
C LYS A 102 -5.13 6.11 9.84
N PHE A 103 -3.92 5.77 9.41
CA PHE A 103 -3.70 4.66 8.48
C PHE A 103 -4.14 3.31 9.06
N ALA A 104 -3.76 3.00 10.29
CA ALA A 104 -4.15 1.74 10.94
C ALA A 104 -5.68 1.60 11.06
N ASN A 105 -6.38 2.66 11.48
CA ASN A 105 -7.84 2.63 11.55
C ASN A 105 -8.48 2.54 10.15
N SER A 106 -7.89 3.16 9.14
CA SER A 106 -8.33 3.01 7.75
C SER A 106 -8.18 1.58 7.24
N LEU A 107 -7.09 0.90 7.58
CA LEU A 107 -6.92 -0.53 7.27
C LEU A 107 -8.01 -1.38 7.93
N ARG A 108 -8.34 -1.10 9.20
CA ARG A 108 -9.44 -1.77 9.92
C ARG A 108 -10.77 -1.60 9.19
N MET A 109 -11.09 -0.39 8.71
CA MET A 109 -12.29 -0.13 7.93
C MET A 109 -12.31 -0.92 6.62
N MET A 110 -11.19 -0.95 5.88
CA MET A 110 -11.08 -1.70 4.62
C MET A 110 -11.19 -3.21 4.84
N MET A 111 -10.56 -3.76 5.89
CA MET A 111 -10.70 -5.17 6.27
C MET A 111 -12.14 -5.52 6.67
N ALA A 112 -12.79 -4.66 7.46
CA ALA A 112 -14.16 -4.83 7.91
C ALA A 112 -15.14 -4.90 6.72
N LEU A 113 -14.94 -4.05 5.71
CA LEU A 113 -15.75 -4.06 4.49
C LEU A 113 -15.60 -5.38 3.72
N ARG A 114 -14.39 -5.97 3.67
CA ARG A 114 -14.14 -7.29 3.07
C ARG A 114 -14.92 -8.42 3.74
N LEU A 115 -15.22 -8.29 5.02
CA LEU A 115 -16.00 -9.29 5.76
C LEU A 115 -17.50 -9.27 5.42
N SER A 116 -17.99 -8.27 4.70
CA SER A 116 -19.43 -8.05 4.45
C SER A 116 -20.20 -9.25 3.88
N LYS A 117 -19.54 -10.19 3.21
CA LYS A 117 -20.15 -11.39 2.62
C LYS A 117 -19.86 -12.69 3.38
N VAL A 118 -18.84 -12.70 4.23
CA VAL A 118 -18.41 -13.92 4.93
C VAL A 118 -18.66 -13.86 6.43
N ASP A 119 -18.63 -12.67 7.03
CA ASP A 119 -19.01 -12.41 8.42
C ASP A 119 -19.51 -10.97 8.54
N ALA A 120 -20.72 -10.75 8.06
CA ALA A 120 -21.31 -9.41 8.00
C ALA A 120 -21.46 -8.75 9.37
N ALA A 121 -21.73 -9.54 10.41
CA ALA A 121 -21.91 -9.01 11.77
C ALA A 121 -20.58 -8.46 12.32
N ALA A 122 -19.50 -9.23 12.25
CA ALA A 122 -18.17 -8.80 12.66
C ALA A 122 -17.67 -7.62 11.80
N GLY A 123 -17.89 -7.67 10.47
CA GLY A 123 -17.55 -6.59 9.56
C GLY A 123 -18.25 -5.28 9.91
N LYS A 124 -19.56 -5.30 10.11
CA LYS A 124 -20.35 -4.13 10.52
C LYS A 124 -19.88 -3.55 11.85
N ALA A 125 -19.68 -4.42 12.85
CA ALA A 125 -19.24 -3.98 14.18
C ALA A 125 -17.86 -3.33 14.13
N GLU A 126 -16.90 -3.95 13.42
CA GLU A 126 -15.53 -3.41 13.33
C GLU A 126 -15.46 -2.13 12.51
N PHE A 127 -16.21 -2.04 11.40
CA PHE A 127 -16.30 -0.81 10.61
C PHE A 127 -16.83 0.35 11.43
N ALA A 128 -17.93 0.13 12.15
CA ALA A 128 -18.53 1.15 13.04
C ALA A 128 -17.56 1.56 14.16
N ALA A 129 -16.87 0.59 14.79
CA ALA A 129 -15.88 0.87 15.82
C ALA A 129 -14.69 1.68 15.29
N ALA A 130 -14.16 1.35 14.12
CA ALA A 130 -13.07 2.11 13.51
C ALA A 130 -13.51 3.52 13.10
N LEU A 131 -14.70 3.67 12.52
CA LEU A 131 -15.28 4.96 12.16
C LEU A 131 -15.51 5.85 13.39
N ALA A 132 -16.00 5.29 14.50
CA ALA A 132 -16.26 6.01 15.73
C ALA A 132 -15.00 6.60 16.39
N THR A 133 -13.80 6.12 16.02
CA THR A 133 -12.54 6.72 16.51
C THR A 133 -12.35 8.16 16.03
N GLY A 134 -13.00 8.57 14.94
CA GLY A 134 -12.77 9.85 14.28
C GLY A 134 -11.35 10.01 13.69
N SER A 135 -10.50 9.00 13.82
CA SER A 135 -9.08 9.04 13.45
C SER A 135 -8.79 8.05 12.31
N PHE A 136 -9.11 8.42 11.09
CA PHE A 136 -8.87 7.68 9.85
C PHE A 136 -8.50 8.64 8.71
N ILE A 137 -8.07 8.13 7.57
CA ILE A 137 -7.72 8.94 6.39
C ILE A 137 -9.00 9.53 5.80
N ASP A 138 -9.22 10.85 6.00
CA ASP A 138 -10.38 11.58 5.47
C ASP A 138 -9.99 12.71 4.50
N ALA A 139 -8.77 13.20 4.58
CA ALA A 139 -8.22 14.24 3.70
C ALA A 139 -7.01 13.73 2.90
N SER A 140 -6.75 14.34 1.74
CA SER A 140 -5.60 13.97 0.88
C SER A 140 -4.25 14.13 1.59
N ALA A 141 -4.15 15.04 2.55
CA ALA A 141 -2.94 15.24 3.36
C ALA A 141 -2.63 14.06 4.31
N ASP A 142 -3.61 13.18 4.56
CA ASP A 142 -3.48 11.99 5.39
C ASP A 142 -3.22 10.71 4.56
N ASN A 143 -3.24 10.80 3.23
CA ASN A 143 -3.04 9.64 2.35
C ASN A 143 -1.78 8.86 2.75
N PHE A 144 -1.89 7.53 2.73
CA PHE A 144 -0.70 6.68 2.85
C PHE A 144 0.06 6.74 1.53
N THR A 145 1.14 7.53 1.55
CA THR A 145 1.95 7.83 0.36
C THR A 145 3.40 7.46 0.64
N VAL A 146 3.97 6.61 -0.21
CA VAL A 146 5.41 6.30 -0.16
C VAL A 146 6.14 7.40 -0.91
N ASN A 147 6.94 8.19 -0.19
CA ASN A 147 7.75 9.27 -0.74
C ASN A 147 9.16 8.76 -1.01
N TYR A 148 9.41 8.39 -2.25
CA TYR A 148 10.71 7.85 -2.65
C TYR A 148 11.78 8.94 -2.61
N PRO A 149 12.93 8.73 -1.91
CA PRO A 149 14.00 9.71 -1.88
C PRO A 149 14.78 9.82 -3.21
N GLY A 150 14.66 8.83 -4.07
CA GLY A 150 15.52 8.69 -5.24
C GLY A 150 16.86 8.02 -4.91
N GLY A 151 17.81 8.02 -5.84
CA GLY A 151 19.13 7.43 -5.63
C GLY A 151 19.10 5.91 -5.46
N ALA A 152 19.39 5.42 -4.27
CA ALA A 152 19.38 3.99 -3.97
C ALA A 152 17.97 3.42 -3.80
N PHE A 153 16.95 4.24 -3.52
CA PHE A 153 15.57 3.84 -3.31
C PHE A 153 14.64 4.65 -4.21
N ASN A 154 14.48 4.18 -5.43
CA ASN A 154 13.72 4.83 -6.47
C ASN A 154 12.27 4.33 -6.54
N ASN A 155 11.42 5.20 -7.12
CA ASN A 155 10.08 4.78 -7.54
C ASN A 155 10.18 3.55 -8.46
N PRO A 156 9.40 2.47 -8.25
CA PRO A 156 9.46 1.25 -9.06
C PRO A 156 9.22 1.49 -10.55
N TRP A 157 8.35 2.43 -10.93
CA TRP A 157 8.12 2.79 -12.33
C TRP A 157 9.36 3.42 -12.98
N PHE A 158 10.11 4.22 -12.24
CA PHE A 158 11.40 4.74 -12.71
C PHE A 158 12.36 3.58 -13.01
N SER A 159 12.56 2.70 -12.05
CA SER A 159 13.48 1.56 -12.20
C SER A 159 13.07 0.62 -13.33
N ASN A 160 11.76 0.37 -13.49
CA ASN A 160 11.23 -0.49 -14.55
C ASN A 160 11.53 0.06 -15.95
N TYR A 161 11.41 1.38 -16.14
CA TYR A 161 11.64 2.01 -17.45
C TYR A 161 13.11 2.36 -17.74
N LEU A 162 14.04 2.15 -16.80
CA LEU A 162 15.48 2.35 -17.05
C LEU A 162 16.04 1.32 -18.05
N THR A 163 15.71 0.05 -17.87
CA THR A 163 16.29 -1.07 -18.62
C THR A 163 15.27 -1.84 -19.43
N ARG A 164 14.06 -1.98 -18.91
CA ARG A 164 12.97 -2.75 -19.53
C ARG A 164 11.75 -1.86 -19.68
N LYS A 165 11.19 -1.84 -20.88
CA LYS A 165 9.98 -1.07 -21.21
C LYS A 165 8.86 -2.04 -21.56
N ASP A 166 8.60 -2.99 -20.67
CA ASP A 166 7.71 -4.13 -20.92
C ASP A 166 6.22 -3.79 -20.80
N GLN A 167 5.88 -2.57 -20.38
CA GLN A 167 4.51 -2.18 -20.09
C GLN A 167 4.15 -0.89 -20.81
N GLY A 168 3.02 -0.88 -21.48
CA GLY A 168 2.47 0.29 -22.16
C GLY A 168 0.97 0.39 -22.00
N VAL A 169 0.42 1.55 -22.32
CA VAL A 169 -1.02 1.75 -22.37
C VAL A 169 -1.57 1.06 -23.61
N ALA A 170 -2.62 0.26 -23.46
CA ALA A 170 -3.24 -0.43 -24.59
C ALA A 170 -3.91 0.55 -25.56
N SER A 171 -3.85 0.26 -26.86
CA SER A 171 -4.45 1.08 -27.92
C SER A 171 -5.96 1.26 -27.75
N PHE A 172 -6.67 0.28 -27.17
CA PHE A 172 -8.07 0.39 -26.81
C PHE A 172 -8.31 1.56 -25.84
N VAL A 173 -7.47 1.67 -24.81
CA VAL A 173 -7.59 2.75 -23.80
C VAL A 173 -7.32 4.11 -24.44
N THR A 174 -6.20 4.24 -25.16
CA THR A 174 -5.84 5.51 -25.81
C THR A 174 -6.83 5.90 -26.90
N GLY A 175 -7.36 4.94 -27.66
CA GLY A 175 -8.40 5.17 -28.66
C GLY A 175 -9.70 5.67 -28.05
N MET A 176 -10.16 5.06 -26.96
CA MET A 176 -11.36 5.48 -26.22
C MET A 176 -11.19 6.88 -25.64
N GLN A 177 -10.02 7.19 -25.07
CA GLN A 177 -9.71 8.52 -24.54
C GLN A 177 -9.71 9.60 -25.64
N THR A 178 -9.11 9.28 -26.80
CA THR A 178 -9.08 10.19 -27.95
C THR A 178 -10.49 10.43 -28.50
N ALA A 179 -11.28 9.36 -28.68
CA ALA A 179 -12.64 9.44 -29.21
C ALA A 179 -13.56 10.30 -28.32
N ASN A 180 -13.34 10.29 -27.01
CA ASN A 180 -14.13 11.06 -26.03
C ASN A 180 -13.50 12.42 -25.66
N ALA A 181 -12.39 12.81 -26.28
CA ALA A 181 -11.62 13.99 -25.90
C ALA A 181 -11.35 14.06 -24.37
N ASP A 182 -11.02 12.90 -23.77
CA ASP A 182 -10.89 12.78 -22.32
C ASP A 182 -9.68 13.57 -21.79
N PRO A 183 -9.90 14.61 -20.98
CA PRO A 183 -8.81 15.44 -20.46
C PRO A 183 -7.86 14.68 -19.53
N ARG A 184 -8.24 13.49 -19.04
CA ARG A 184 -7.43 12.63 -18.18
C ARG A 184 -6.41 11.80 -18.94
N ALA A 185 -6.44 11.77 -20.28
CA ALA A 185 -5.53 10.95 -21.10
C ALA A 185 -4.06 11.13 -20.70
N ALA A 186 -3.63 12.39 -20.47
CA ALA A 186 -2.28 12.71 -20.04
C ALA A 186 -1.89 12.19 -18.64
N ALA A 187 -2.87 11.81 -17.82
CA ALA A 187 -2.62 11.22 -16.50
C ALA A 187 -2.44 9.68 -16.57
N PHE A 188 -2.96 9.04 -17.60
CA PHE A 188 -2.88 7.59 -17.79
C PHE A 188 -1.67 7.15 -18.61
N GLY A 189 -1.21 7.96 -19.57
CA GLY A 189 -0.13 7.60 -20.45
C GLY A 189 0.72 8.76 -20.93
N SER A 190 1.88 8.45 -21.47
CA SER A 190 2.82 9.47 -21.97
C SER A 190 2.48 9.98 -23.37
N SER A 191 1.59 9.32 -24.11
CA SER A 191 1.14 9.69 -25.45
C SER A 191 -0.20 9.05 -25.80
N SER A 192 -0.76 9.40 -26.96
CA SER A 192 -1.97 8.80 -27.54
C SER A 192 -1.72 7.53 -28.36
N VAL A 193 -0.45 7.15 -28.57
CA VAL A 193 -0.08 5.96 -29.36
C VAL A 193 -0.04 4.72 -28.47
N GLY A 194 -1.18 4.10 -28.22
CA GLY A 194 -1.30 2.89 -27.42
C GLY A 194 -0.80 1.65 -28.14
N ILE A 195 -0.32 0.66 -27.40
CA ILE A 195 0.15 -0.62 -27.96
C ILE A 195 -1.07 -1.52 -28.23
N PRO A 196 -1.21 -2.11 -29.42
CA PRO A 196 -2.26 -3.10 -29.68
C PRO A 196 -2.15 -4.29 -28.73
N TYR A 197 -3.29 -4.71 -28.18
CA TYR A 197 -3.36 -5.84 -27.25
C TYR A 197 -3.24 -7.18 -27.99
N GLY A 198 -2.63 -8.18 -27.36
CA GLY A 198 -2.54 -9.54 -27.89
C GLY A 198 -1.46 -9.75 -28.95
N LEU A 199 -0.54 -8.82 -29.13
CA LEU A 199 0.61 -9.02 -30.03
C LEU A 199 1.56 -10.09 -29.49
N THR A 200 2.13 -10.90 -30.39
CA THR A 200 3.32 -11.69 -30.09
C THR A 200 4.50 -10.76 -29.77
N ARG A 201 5.54 -11.30 -29.14
CA ARG A 201 6.75 -10.53 -28.81
C ARG A 201 7.35 -9.83 -30.04
N ASP A 202 7.45 -10.54 -31.16
CA ASP A 202 8.07 -10.01 -32.37
C ASP A 202 7.23 -8.87 -32.99
N LEU A 203 5.90 -9.05 -33.05
CA LEU A 203 4.98 -8.01 -33.49
C LEU A 203 4.97 -6.79 -32.57
N ALA A 204 5.06 -6.99 -31.26
CA ALA A 204 5.16 -5.90 -30.28
C ALA A 204 6.47 -5.13 -30.45
N THR A 205 7.59 -5.83 -30.67
CA THR A 205 8.90 -5.22 -30.94
C THR A 205 8.87 -4.42 -32.24
N ALA A 206 8.29 -4.97 -33.33
CA ALA A 206 8.13 -4.27 -34.61
C ALA A 206 7.24 -3.02 -34.44
N PHE A 207 6.13 -3.13 -33.70
CA PHE A 207 5.25 -1.99 -33.45
C PHE A 207 5.99 -0.86 -32.69
N ILE A 208 6.73 -1.20 -31.63
CA ILE A 208 7.49 -0.24 -30.83
C ILE A 208 8.57 0.45 -31.68
N GLY A 209 9.26 -0.30 -32.55
CA GLY A 209 10.25 0.23 -33.48
C GLY A 209 9.66 1.22 -34.48
N ALA A 210 8.46 0.93 -34.99
CA ALA A 210 7.73 1.81 -35.92
C ALA A 210 7.06 3.02 -35.21
N ASN A 211 6.83 2.95 -33.89
CA ASN A 211 6.13 3.97 -33.12
C ASN A 211 6.97 4.41 -31.91
N PRO A 212 8.06 5.17 -32.08
CA PRO A 212 8.98 5.52 -31.00
C PRO A 212 8.35 6.34 -29.88
N THR A 213 7.18 6.96 -30.11
CA THR A 213 6.40 7.74 -29.14
C THR A 213 5.28 6.94 -28.48
N TRP A 214 5.34 5.60 -28.52
CA TRP A 214 4.30 4.78 -27.91
C TRP A 214 4.03 5.13 -26.41
N ALA A 215 2.80 4.90 -25.96
CA ALA A 215 2.33 5.35 -24.66
C ALA A 215 2.91 4.51 -23.53
N TYR A 216 3.88 5.04 -22.79
CA TYR A 216 4.30 4.49 -21.49
C TYR A 216 3.17 4.66 -20.47
N VAL A 217 3.07 3.71 -19.54
CA VAL A 217 2.15 3.83 -18.40
C VAL A 217 2.56 5.01 -17.54
N LEU A 218 1.62 5.89 -17.22
CA LEU A 218 1.80 7.13 -16.49
C LEU A 218 2.67 8.19 -17.24
N PRO A 219 2.49 9.47 -16.97
CA PRO A 219 3.36 10.52 -17.50
C PRO A 219 4.76 10.49 -16.86
N ALA A 220 5.75 11.07 -17.52
CA ALA A 220 7.14 11.10 -17.05
C ALA A 220 7.29 11.65 -15.63
N SER A 221 6.49 12.67 -15.28
CA SER A 221 6.48 13.27 -13.94
C SER A 221 6.07 12.30 -12.83
N LYS A 222 5.26 11.28 -13.15
CA LYS A 222 4.82 10.23 -12.20
C LYS A 222 5.76 9.02 -12.20
N ARG A 223 6.68 8.95 -13.13
CA ARG A 223 7.72 7.92 -13.25
C ARG A 223 9.11 8.43 -12.89
N ALA A 224 9.25 9.63 -12.35
CA ALA A 224 10.53 10.14 -11.85
C ALA A 224 11.02 9.34 -10.65
N ALA A 225 12.33 9.28 -10.45
CA ALA A 225 12.96 8.50 -9.37
C ALA A 225 12.39 8.80 -7.97
N ASN A 226 12.02 10.04 -7.72
CA ASN A 226 11.44 10.53 -6.47
C ASN A 226 9.92 10.77 -6.54
N SER A 227 9.22 10.27 -7.56
CA SER A 227 7.77 10.39 -7.62
C SER A 227 7.10 9.60 -6.51
N PRO A 228 6.16 10.20 -5.76
CA PRO A 228 5.44 9.49 -4.71
C PRO A 228 4.42 8.51 -5.29
N VAL A 229 4.16 7.44 -4.52
CA VAL A 229 3.11 6.46 -4.82
C VAL A 229 2.07 6.47 -3.70
N ILE A 230 0.82 6.80 -4.04
CA ILE A 230 -0.30 6.72 -3.10
C ILE A 230 -0.77 5.27 -3.05
N VAL A 231 -0.72 4.68 -1.86
CA VAL A 231 -1.12 3.29 -1.61
C VAL A 231 -2.54 3.20 -1.06
N LEU A 232 -2.90 4.12 -0.14
CA LEU A 232 -4.27 4.24 0.37
C LEU A 232 -4.66 5.71 0.41
N SER A 233 -5.77 6.05 -0.23
CA SER A 233 -6.23 7.43 -0.38
C SER A 233 -7.51 7.74 0.40
N SER A 234 -7.71 9.00 0.72
CA SER A 234 -8.97 9.50 1.29
C SER A 234 -10.18 9.22 0.38
N ALA A 235 -9.98 9.21 -0.94
CA ALA A 235 -11.04 8.87 -1.89
C ALA A 235 -11.52 7.42 -1.70
N GLN A 236 -10.58 6.45 -1.54
CA GLN A 236 -10.93 5.05 -1.26
C GLN A 236 -11.73 4.91 0.04
N LEU A 237 -11.34 5.64 1.10
CA LEU A 237 -12.07 5.63 2.37
C LEU A 237 -13.47 6.26 2.26
N LYS A 238 -13.64 7.29 1.45
CA LYS A 238 -14.96 7.90 1.19
C LYS A 238 -15.87 6.92 0.44
N PHE A 239 -15.36 6.20 -0.56
CA PHE A 239 -16.11 5.14 -1.23
C PHE A 239 -16.44 3.99 -0.28
N ALA A 240 -15.49 3.54 0.54
CA ALA A 240 -15.72 2.50 1.54
C ALA A 240 -16.83 2.89 2.54
N ARG A 241 -16.84 4.15 2.98
CA ARG A 241 -17.91 4.69 3.86
C ARG A 241 -19.27 4.73 3.15
N ALA A 242 -19.31 5.13 1.90
CA ALA A 242 -20.53 5.15 1.11
C ALA A 242 -21.08 3.73 0.85
N GLU A 243 -20.20 2.75 0.64
CA GLU A 243 -20.57 1.34 0.49
C GLU A 243 -21.09 0.75 1.80
N ALA A 244 -20.44 1.02 2.93
CA ALA A 244 -20.83 0.54 4.25
C ALA A 244 -22.14 1.16 4.77
N ALA A 245 -22.61 2.27 4.19
CA ALA A 245 -23.86 2.93 4.55
C ALA A 245 -25.09 2.31 3.86
N LYS A 246 -24.91 1.39 2.91
CA LYS A 246 -25.99 0.63 2.23
C LYS A 246 -26.37 -0.61 3.00
#